data_960677292a0367d89af229c45d2907f3
#
_entry.id   960677292a0367d89af229c45d2907f3
#
_cell.length_a   1.000
_cell.length_b   1.000
_cell.length_c   1.000
_cell.angle_alpha   90.00
_cell.angle_beta   90.00
_cell.angle_gamma   90.00
#
_symmetry.space_group_name_H-M   'P 1'
#
loop_
_entity.id
_entity.type
_entity.pdbx_description
1 polymer ?
#
loop_
_entity_poly.entity_id
_entity_poly.type
_entity_poly.pdbx_seq_one_letter_code
_entity_poly.pdbx_strand_id
1 'polypeptide(L)'
;MKQLLILPLVAGVLVTGCAPKPGAEKNLAIDPSNMDTTVACGEDFYEYACGGWIKKNPLKPEYARYGSFDVLAENNQKQMRELIDELEKAENEPGSVAQKVGDLYKMGLDSVRLNKEGVSPISEALKNIASLDDKAAFASLVAQMHKEGSSPFFQLYVGADEKNSSMNIVNLYQGGMSMGDRDYYLSEDSANIKIRDAYKKYINKLFTLAGYSAEKAAVAEKNVMNIETALAKVAFSREETRNPLKNYNKMPMTDFLKQMNGFDWKSYFSALGLDSLNEINPNQLPFIKGMDALVGGLTSEEIRDYLIFKQINTASSYLSDDFVQARFDFYGKVLSGQQELKPRWKRSLSVTDGALGEALGEMYVAKYFPPEAKERMLKLVENLRISLGEHIDSLEWMSAETKAKAKEKLAAFYVKIGYPDKWRDYSGLTIDPKKSYWDNVREAAIFE
;
A
#
# COMPACT_ATOMS: atom_id res chain seq x y z
N MET A 1 -47.57 83.38 -21.52
CA MET A 1 -48.03 82.00 -21.64
C MET A 1 -46.77 81.14 -21.92
N LYS A 2 -46.23 80.55 -20.91
CA LYS A 2 -45.13 79.56 -20.99
C LYS A 2 -45.63 78.19 -20.49
N GLN A 3 -45.80 77.26 -21.40
CA GLN A 3 -46.15 75.90 -21.08
C GLN A 3 -44.92 75.15 -20.55
N LEU A 4 -45.01 74.64 -19.34
CA LEU A 4 -44.01 73.72 -18.73
C LEU A 4 -44.31 72.33 -19.21
N LEU A 5 -43.43 71.71 -19.96
CA LEU A 5 -43.45 70.31 -20.31
C LEU A 5 -42.79 69.56 -19.15
N ILE A 6 -43.57 68.71 -18.45
CA ILE A 6 -43.10 67.76 -17.48
C ILE A 6 -42.81 66.45 -18.22
N LEU A 7 -41.53 66.01 -18.29
CA LEU A 7 -41.13 64.73 -18.75
C LEU A 7 -41.20 63.71 -17.51
N PRO A 8 -41.80 62.58 -17.63
CA PRO A 8 -41.70 61.57 -16.58
C PRO A 8 -40.36 60.79 -16.67
N LEU A 9 -39.60 60.87 -15.61
CA LEU A 9 -38.40 60.07 -15.41
C LEU A 9 -38.81 58.62 -15.14
N VAL A 10 -38.68 57.74 -16.13
CA VAL A 10 -38.82 56.27 -15.95
C VAL A 10 -37.53 55.74 -15.36
N ALA A 11 -37.53 55.48 -14.05
CA ALA A 11 -36.47 54.78 -13.37
C ALA A 11 -36.50 53.30 -13.79
N GLY A 12 -35.64 52.93 -14.74
CA GLY A 12 -35.38 51.52 -15.10
C GLY A 12 -34.65 50.83 -13.97
N VAL A 13 -35.36 50.00 -13.21
CA VAL A 13 -34.74 49.07 -12.28
C VAL A 13 -34.05 48.00 -13.13
N LEU A 14 -32.73 48.07 -13.26
CA LEU A 14 -31.89 46.99 -13.77
C LEU A 14 -31.91 45.85 -12.72
N VAL A 15 -32.83 44.91 -12.90
CA VAL A 15 -32.74 43.61 -12.26
C VAL A 15 -31.59 42.87 -12.91
N THR A 16 -30.39 42.99 -12.33
CA THR A 16 -29.29 42.08 -12.63
C THR A 16 -29.71 40.71 -12.10
N GLY A 17 -30.39 39.95 -12.95
CA GLY A 17 -30.59 38.55 -12.74
C GLY A 17 -29.23 37.88 -12.65
N CYS A 18 -28.88 37.40 -11.45
CA CYS A 18 -27.83 36.40 -11.32
C CYS A 18 -28.21 35.23 -12.22
N ALA A 19 -27.59 35.13 -13.39
CA ALA A 19 -27.62 33.92 -14.17
C ALA A 19 -27.10 32.78 -13.26
N PRO A 20 -27.85 31.67 -13.08
CA PRO A 20 -27.33 30.54 -12.34
C PRO A 20 -26.04 30.10 -13.06
N LYS A 21 -24.94 29.95 -12.32
CA LYS A 21 -23.74 29.27 -12.79
C LYS A 21 -24.21 27.97 -13.46
N PRO A 22 -23.65 27.58 -14.64
CA PRO A 22 -23.98 26.34 -15.32
C PRO A 22 -23.90 25.22 -14.25
N GLY A 23 -25.01 24.52 -14.09
CA GLY A 23 -25.32 23.72 -12.92
C GLY A 23 -24.21 22.75 -12.60
N ALA A 24 -23.75 22.77 -11.36
CA ALA A 24 -23.21 21.57 -10.75
C ALA A 24 -24.26 20.46 -11.01
N GLU A 25 -23.90 19.43 -11.76
CA GLU A 25 -24.72 18.24 -11.93
C GLU A 25 -25.19 17.81 -10.54
N LYS A 26 -26.50 17.82 -10.32
CA LYS A 26 -27.05 17.33 -9.07
C LYS A 26 -26.66 15.87 -8.98
N ASN A 27 -25.69 15.54 -8.13
CA ASN A 27 -25.41 14.16 -7.77
C ASN A 27 -26.67 13.58 -7.11
N LEU A 28 -27.48 12.91 -7.91
CA LEU A 28 -28.63 12.18 -7.42
C LEU A 28 -28.13 10.99 -6.62
N ALA A 29 -28.74 10.73 -5.46
CA ALA A 29 -28.40 9.56 -4.63
C ALA A 29 -28.59 8.24 -5.43
N ILE A 30 -29.61 8.21 -6.30
CA ILE A 30 -29.80 7.19 -7.33
C ILE A 30 -29.81 7.92 -8.65
N ASP A 31 -28.85 7.60 -9.54
CA ASP A 31 -28.80 8.13 -10.89
C ASP A 31 -29.42 7.13 -11.87
N PRO A 32 -30.67 7.40 -12.39
CA PRO A 32 -31.34 6.50 -13.33
C PRO A 32 -30.53 6.23 -14.62
N SER A 33 -29.61 7.13 -14.96
CA SER A 33 -28.76 6.95 -16.15
C SER A 33 -27.72 5.83 -16.01
N ASN A 34 -27.53 5.32 -14.79
CA ASN A 34 -26.68 4.16 -14.51
C ASN A 34 -27.41 2.83 -14.72
N MET A 35 -28.74 2.87 -14.88
CA MET A 35 -29.56 1.69 -15.10
C MET A 35 -29.63 1.33 -16.58
N ASP A 36 -29.81 0.04 -16.89
CA ASP A 36 -30.20 -0.44 -18.20
C ASP A 36 -31.61 -1.00 -18.16
N THR A 37 -32.59 -0.15 -18.44
CA THR A 37 -34.02 -0.53 -18.39
C THR A 37 -34.45 -1.41 -19.59
N THR A 38 -33.55 -1.74 -20.51
CA THR A 38 -33.83 -2.70 -21.61
C THR A 38 -33.74 -4.15 -21.14
N VAL A 39 -33.11 -4.38 -19.97
CA VAL A 39 -33.02 -5.68 -19.29
C VAL A 39 -34.12 -5.80 -18.25
N ALA A 40 -34.82 -6.94 -18.20
CA ALA A 40 -35.81 -7.17 -17.17
C ALA A 40 -35.14 -7.41 -15.80
N CYS A 41 -35.56 -6.68 -14.75
CA CYS A 41 -34.95 -6.78 -13.41
C CYS A 41 -35.04 -8.19 -12.78
N GLY A 42 -35.97 -9.02 -13.23
CA GLY A 42 -36.12 -10.43 -12.79
C GLY A 42 -35.19 -11.40 -13.53
N GLU A 43 -34.60 -11.00 -14.64
CA GLU A 43 -33.66 -11.82 -15.42
C GLU A 43 -32.21 -11.57 -15.02
N ASP A 44 -31.79 -10.30 -15.01
CA ASP A 44 -30.47 -9.88 -14.54
C ASP A 44 -30.57 -8.54 -13.82
N PHE A 45 -30.67 -8.61 -12.49
CA PHE A 45 -30.79 -7.42 -11.67
C PHE A 45 -29.52 -6.57 -11.67
N TYR A 46 -28.34 -7.17 -11.80
CA TYR A 46 -27.08 -6.44 -11.83
C TYR A 46 -26.97 -5.61 -13.12
N GLU A 47 -27.24 -6.23 -14.27
CA GLU A 47 -27.23 -5.51 -15.56
C GLU A 47 -28.33 -4.44 -15.60
N TYR A 48 -29.53 -4.75 -15.09
CA TYR A 48 -30.62 -3.76 -14.95
C TYR A 48 -30.18 -2.53 -14.13
N ALA A 49 -29.57 -2.74 -12.96
CA ALA A 49 -29.21 -1.67 -12.05
C ALA A 49 -27.94 -0.91 -12.43
N CYS A 50 -26.95 -1.57 -13.06
CA CYS A 50 -25.60 -1.04 -13.29
C CYS A 50 -25.20 -0.99 -14.76
N GLY A 51 -25.95 -1.59 -15.68
CA GLY A 51 -25.59 -1.73 -17.10
C GLY A 51 -25.34 -0.40 -17.81
N GLY A 52 -26.11 0.63 -17.51
CA GLY A 52 -25.89 1.98 -18.02
C GLY A 52 -24.56 2.58 -17.56
N TRP A 53 -24.18 2.37 -16.30
CA TRP A 53 -22.88 2.79 -15.77
C TRP A 53 -21.72 2.05 -16.45
N ILE A 54 -21.83 0.73 -16.58
CA ILE A 54 -20.81 -0.13 -17.22
C ILE A 54 -20.56 0.31 -18.66
N LYS A 55 -21.62 0.58 -19.43
CA LYS A 55 -21.52 1.08 -20.80
C LYS A 55 -20.80 2.42 -20.91
N LYS A 56 -21.02 3.33 -19.95
CA LYS A 56 -20.35 4.65 -19.89
C LYS A 56 -18.90 4.57 -19.41
N ASN A 57 -18.57 3.55 -18.60
CA ASN A 57 -17.28 3.40 -17.95
C ASN A 57 -16.63 2.05 -18.29
N PRO A 58 -16.22 1.83 -19.55
CA PRO A 58 -15.57 0.58 -19.94
C PRO A 58 -14.29 0.36 -19.19
N LEU A 59 -13.94 -0.92 -18.95
CA LEU A 59 -12.68 -1.30 -18.32
C LEU A 59 -11.49 -0.77 -19.13
N LYS A 60 -10.67 0.07 -18.50
CA LYS A 60 -9.45 0.59 -19.12
C LYS A 60 -8.32 -0.44 -19.02
N PRO A 61 -7.40 -0.52 -20.02
CA PRO A 61 -6.35 -1.55 -20.06
C PRO A 61 -5.41 -1.56 -18.85
N GLU A 62 -5.19 -0.39 -18.23
CA GLU A 62 -4.36 -0.27 -17.04
C GLU A 62 -5.02 -0.73 -15.73
N TYR A 63 -6.26 -1.23 -15.78
CA TYR A 63 -7.00 -1.75 -14.62
C TYR A 63 -7.40 -3.21 -14.84
N ALA A 64 -7.35 -4.01 -13.78
CA ALA A 64 -7.91 -5.37 -13.77
C ALA A 64 -9.41 -5.39 -13.44
N ARG A 65 -9.90 -4.33 -12.83
CA ARG A 65 -11.30 -4.06 -12.51
C ARG A 65 -11.52 -2.56 -12.50
N TYR A 66 -12.76 -2.12 -12.73
CA TYR A 66 -13.08 -0.70 -12.73
C TYR A 66 -14.48 -0.48 -12.15
N GLY A 67 -14.59 0.37 -11.15
CA GLY A 67 -15.82 0.68 -10.43
C GLY A 67 -15.87 2.15 -9.99
N SER A 68 -16.92 2.53 -9.28
CA SER A 68 -17.12 3.90 -8.80
C SER A 68 -15.98 4.39 -7.90
N PHE A 69 -15.36 3.50 -7.10
CA PHE A 69 -14.19 3.84 -6.30
C PHE A 69 -12.95 4.14 -7.15
N ASP A 70 -12.79 3.46 -8.30
CA ASP A 70 -11.69 3.74 -9.23
C ASP A 70 -11.87 5.11 -9.89
N VAL A 71 -13.12 5.50 -10.21
CA VAL A 71 -13.43 6.86 -10.70
C VAL A 71 -13.06 7.92 -9.66
N LEU A 72 -13.41 7.70 -8.38
CA LEU A 72 -13.04 8.62 -7.30
C LEU A 72 -11.51 8.69 -7.14
N ALA A 73 -10.83 7.55 -7.14
CA ALA A 73 -9.37 7.49 -7.05
C ALA A 73 -8.69 8.22 -8.21
N GLU A 74 -9.19 8.08 -9.45
CA GLU A 74 -8.67 8.83 -10.60
C GLU A 74 -8.89 10.34 -10.48
N ASN A 75 -10.03 10.77 -9.95
CA ASN A 75 -10.27 12.19 -9.71
C ASN A 75 -9.33 12.74 -8.63
N ASN A 76 -9.12 12.01 -7.54
CA ASN A 76 -8.15 12.39 -6.52
C ASN A 76 -6.72 12.46 -7.09
N GLN A 77 -6.32 11.49 -7.93
CA GLN A 77 -5.02 11.52 -8.59
C GLN A 77 -4.84 12.75 -9.48
N LYS A 78 -5.88 13.18 -10.22
CA LYS A 78 -5.83 14.41 -11.03
C LYS A 78 -5.65 15.64 -10.15
N GLN A 79 -6.41 15.74 -9.05
CA GLN A 79 -6.31 16.85 -8.10
C GLN A 79 -4.93 16.89 -7.43
N MET A 80 -4.39 15.74 -7.00
CA MET A 80 -3.03 15.66 -6.44
C MET A 80 -1.97 16.04 -7.48
N ARG A 81 -2.13 15.61 -8.72
CA ARG A 81 -1.23 16.03 -9.80
C ARG A 81 -1.26 17.54 -10.02
N GLU A 82 -2.46 18.16 -10.05
CA GLU A 82 -2.59 19.62 -10.16
C GLU A 82 -1.87 20.35 -9.02
N LEU A 83 -1.96 19.83 -7.78
CA LEU A 83 -1.21 20.36 -6.64
C LEU A 83 0.29 20.28 -6.85
N ILE A 84 0.82 19.13 -7.29
CA ILE A 84 2.25 18.96 -7.52
C ILE A 84 2.72 19.83 -8.69
N ASP A 85 1.94 19.94 -9.77
CA ASP A 85 2.24 20.82 -10.91
C ASP A 85 2.30 22.32 -10.48
N GLU A 86 1.54 22.72 -9.44
CA GLU A 86 1.62 24.04 -8.82
C GLU A 86 2.92 24.21 -8.01
N LEU A 87 3.30 23.18 -7.22
CA LEU A 87 4.57 23.17 -6.46
C LEU A 87 5.79 23.26 -7.39
N GLU A 88 5.74 22.61 -8.55
CA GLU A 88 6.82 22.64 -9.53
C GLU A 88 7.08 24.03 -10.12
N LYS A 89 6.06 24.88 -10.18
CA LYS A 89 6.13 26.24 -10.68
C LYS A 89 6.58 27.26 -9.63
N ALA A 90 6.52 26.87 -8.35
CA ALA A 90 6.92 27.72 -7.25
C ALA A 90 8.40 27.51 -6.91
N GLU A 91 9.07 28.56 -6.42
CA GLU A 91 10.38 28.43 -5.77
C GLU A 91 10.15 27.87 -4.36
N ASN A 92 10.44 26.58 -4.17
CA ASN A 92 10.28 25.93 -2.89
C ASN A 92 11.54 26.08 -2.05
N GLU A 93 11.38 26.43 -0.78
CA GLU A 93 12.48 26.48 0.19
C GLU A 93 13.16 25.11 0.33
N PRO A 94 14.51 25.04 0.29
CA PRO A 94 15.25 23.79 0.48
C PRO A 94 14.89 23.13 1.82
N GLY A 95 14.59 21.83 1.79
CA GLY A 95 14.18 21.05 2.96
C GLY A 95 12.70 21.20 3.32
N SER A 96 11.93 22.06 2.64
CA SER A 96 10.49 22.15 2.84
C SER A 96 9.76 20.90 2.36
N VAL A 97 8.57 20.68 2.89
CA VAL A 97 7.68 19.58 2.47
C VAL A 97 7.36 19.70 0.97
N ALA A 98 7.13 20.91 0.49
CA ALA A 98 6.85 21.20 -0.92
C ALA A 98 8.02 20.76 -1.85
N GLN A 99 9.27 21.08 -1.46
CA GLN A 99 10.46 20.62 -2.19
C GLN A 99 10.54 19.09 -2.21
N LYS A 100 10.35 18.42 -1.05
CA LYS A 100 10.44 16.96 -0.95
C LYS A 100 9.42 16.26 -1.85
N VAL A 101 8.16 16.71 -1.84
CA VAL A 101 7.09 16.17 -2.69
C VAL A 101 7.39 16.38 -4.17
N GLY A 102 7.75 17.62 -4.55
CA GLY A 102 8.04 17.98 -5.95
C GLY A 102 9.23 17.21 -6.51
N ASP A 103 10.35 17.14 -5.76
CA ASP A 103 11.56 16.47 -6.21
C ASP A 103 11.37 14.95 -6.34
N LEU A 104 10.74 14.31 -5.36
CA LEU A 104 10.48 12.86 -5.43
C LEU A 104 9.59 12.51 -6.63
N TYR A 105 8.55 13.30 -6.90
CA TYR A 105 7.69 13.12 -8.06
C TYR A 105 8.45 13.29 -9.38
N LYS A 106 9.26 14.34 -9.51
CA LYS A 106 10.10 14.60 -10.71
C LYS A 106 11.06 13.47 -10.99
N MET A 107 11.71 12.94 -9.95
CA MET A 107 12.64 11.82 -10.09
C MET A 107 11.96 10.58 -10.69
N GLY A 108 10.73 10.29 -10.30
CA GLY A 108 9.94 9.19 -10.87
C GLY A 108 9.50 9.43 -12.32
N LEU A 109 9.43 10.69 -12.76
CA LEU A 109 9.13 11.06 -14.15
C LEU A 109 10.35 10.98 -15.08
N ASP A 110 11.57 11.12 -14.56
CA ASP A 110 12.81 11.19 -15.35
C ASP A 110 13.24 9.83 -15.89
N SER A 111 12.53 9.37 -16.92
CA SER A 111 12.84 8.09 -17.59
C SER A 111 14.23 8.05 -18.22
N VAL A 112 14.76 9.19 -18.66
CA VAL A 112 16.08 9.27 -19.28
C VAL A 112 17.14 8.94 -18.24
N ARG A 113 17.07 9.55 -17.08
CA ARG A 113 17.97 9.27 -15.97
C ARG A 113 17.83 7.83 -15.48
N LEU A 114 16.59 7.37 -15.21
CA LEU A 114 16.34 6.01 -14.72
C LEU A 114 16.88 4.94 -15.68
N ASN A 115 16.68 5.12 -16.99
CA ASN A 115 17.20 4.17 -17.99
C ASN A 115 18.73 4.23 -18.10
N LYS A 116 19.35 5.38 -17.92
CA LYS A 116 20.81 5.53 -17.88
C LYS A 116 21.41 4.89 -16.62
N GLU A 117 20.80 5.03 -15.48
CA GLU A 117 21.25 4.44 -14.21
C GLU A 117 21.10 2.90 -14.21
N GLY A 118 20.05 2.36 -14.83
CA GLY A 118 19.82 0.91 -14.93
C GLY A 118 19.78 0.24 -13.56
N VAL A 119 20.68 -0.73 -13.35
CA VAL A 119 20.86 -1.47 -12.09
C VAL A 119 21.80 -0.78 -11.10
N SER A 120 22.52 0.27 -11.53
CA SER A 120 23.58 0.90 -10.73
C SER A 120 23.16 1.35 -9.33
N PRO A 121 21.92 1.84 -9.08
CA PRO A 121 21.49 2.25 -7.75
C PRO A 121 21.53 1.15 -6.68
N ILE A 122 21.45 -0.12 -7.08
CA ILE A 122 21.50 -1.27 -6.16
C ILE A 122 22.79 -2.08 -6.26
N SER A 123 23.72 -1.72 -7.16
CA SER A 123 24.91 -2.54 -7.45
C SER A 123 25.81 -2.75 -6.24
N GLU A 124 25.95 -1.76 -5.37
CA GLU A 124 26.73 -1.90 -4.13
C GLU A 124 26.03 -2.87 -3.16
N ALA A 125 24.73 -2.74 -2.96
CA ALA A 125 23.95 -3.65 -2.13
C ALA A 125 24.06 -5.10 -2.64
N LEU A 126 23.95 -5.32 -3.96
CA LEU A 126 24.12 -6.66 -4.56
C LEU A 126 25.51 -7.23 -4.32
N LYS A 127 26.57 -6.43 -4.44
CA LYS A 127 27.95 -6.85 -4.15
C LYS A 127 28.13 -7.20 -2.68
N ASN A 128 27.57 -6.39 -1.78
CA ASN A 128 27.63 -6.64 -0.35
C ASN A 128 26.94 -7.96 0.01
N ILE A 129 25.75 -8.22 -0.53
CA ILE A 129 25.04 -9.50 -0.32
C ILE A 129 25.87 -10.67 -0.87
N ALA A 130 26.44 -10.53 -2.07
CA ALA A 130 27.22 -11.58 -2.71
C ALA A 130 28.50 -11.95 -1.94
N SER A 131 29.04 -11.05 -1.12
CA SER A 131 30.25 -11.28 -0.31
C SER A 131 29.97 -11.86 1.08
N LEU A 132 28.70 -11.94 1.52
CA LEU A 132 28.34 -12.44 2.85
C LEU A 132 28.48 -13.96 2.94
N ASP A 133 29.03 -14.45 4.05
CA ASP A 133 29.20 -15.87 4.31
C ASP A 133 28.94 -16.27 5.80
N ASP A 134 28.65 -15.29 6.63
CA ASP A 134 28.42 -15.46 8.06
C ASP A 134 26.92 -15.30 8.42
N LYS A 135 26.42 -16.18 9.32
CA LYS A 135 25.02 -16.20 9.74
C LYS A 135 24.57 -14.91 10.45
N ALA A 136 25.44 -14.31 11.26
CA ALA A 136 25.15 -13.06 11.97
C ALA A 136 25.04 -11.89 10.98
N ALA A 137 25.93 -11.86 9.96
CA ALA A 137 25.89 -10.87 8.90
C ALA A 137 24.60 -11.01 8.04
N PHE A 138 24.16 -12.22 7.72
CA PHE A 138 22.88 -12.44 7.04
C PHE A 138 21.70 -11.93 7.87
N ALA A 139 21.65 -12.22 9.18
CA ALA A 139 20.59 -11.78 10.06
C ALA A 139 20.53 -10.24 10.17
N SER A 140 21.71 -9.61 10.31
CA SER A 140 21.82 -8.15 10.35
C SER A 140 21.37 -7.51 9.02
N LEU A 141 21.69 -8.13 7.86
CA LEU A 141 21.22 -7.68 6.56
C LEU A 141 19.71 -7.83 6.43
N VAL A 142 19.12 -8.93 6.88
CA VAL A 142 17.65 -9.11 6.89
C VAL A 142 16.99 -8.00 7.70
N ALA A 143 17.55 -7.63 8.85
CA ALA A 143 17.07 -6.51 9.66
C ALA A 143 17.13 -5.17 8.90
N GLN A 144 18.23 -4.92 8.20
CA GLN A 144 18.38 -3.73 7.36
C GLN A 144 17.36 -3.72 6.21
N MET A 145 17.17 -4.86 5.53
CA MET A 145 16.17 -4.98 4.45
C MET A 145 14.75 -4.75 4.95
N HIS A 146 14.41 -5.17 6.19
CA HIS A 146 13.11 -4.87 6.80
C HIS A 146 12.92 -3.36 7.02
N LYS A 147 13.95 -2.64 7.53
CA LYS A 147 13.91 -1.18 7.64
C LYS A 147 13.74 -0.49 6.28
N GLU A 148 14.26 -1.07 5.21
CA GLU A 148 14.18 -0.55 3.84
C GLU A 148 12.88 -0.95 3.10
N GLY A 149 11.91 -1.55 3.80
CA GLY A 149 10.62 -1.94 3.24
C GLY A 149 10.60 -3.26 2.46
N SER A 150 11.69 -4.05 2.51
CA SER A 150 11.71 -5.42 2.01
C SER A 150 11.45 -6.40 3.16
N SER A 151 10.78 -7.54 2.89
CA SER A 151 10.45 -8.53 3.93
C SER A 151 10.93 -9.93 3.54
N PRO A 152 12.25 -10.20 3.52
CA PRO A 152 12.76 -11.55 3.30
C PRO A 152 12.40 -12.45 4.48
N PHE A 153 12.08 -13.71 4.17
CA PHE A 153 11.71 -14.80 5.08
C PHE A 153 10.42 -14.59 5.89
N PHE A 154 10.24 -13.46 6.57
CA PHE A 154 9.08 -13.14 7.41
C PHE A 154 8.82 -11.63 7.42
N GLN A 155 7.72 -11.21 8.06
CA GLN A 155 7.43 -9.80 8.29
C GLN A 155 7.56 -9.48 9.77
N LEU A 156 7.95 -8.25 10.09
CA LEU A 156 7.97 -7.70 11.44
C LEU A 156 7.19 -6.39 11.45
N TYR A 157 6.35 -6.21 12.46
CA TYR A 157 5.69 -4.94 12.74
C TYR A 157 5.49 -4.73 14.23
N VAL A 158 5.32 -3.49 14.64
CA VAL A 158 4.94 -3.11 16.00
C VAL A 158 3.48 -2.68 15.98
N GLY A 159 2.69 -3.23 16.88
CA GLY A 159 1.27 -2.90 17.00
C GLY A 159 0.78 -3.04 18.44
N ALA A 160 -0.45 -2.59 18.70
CA ALA A 160 -1.07 -2.79 20.00
C ALA A 160 -1.21 -4.29 20.31
N ASP A 161 -0.92 -4.68 21.53
CA ASP A 161 -1.17 -6.06 22.01
C ASP A 161 -2.68 -6.31 22.02
N GLU A 162 -3.15 -7.34 21.31
CA GLU A 162 -4.57 -7.67 21.15
C GLU A 162 -5.30 -7.94 22.48
N LYS A 163 -4.58 -8.35 23.53
CA LYS A 163 -5.14 -8.57 24.87
C LYS A 163 -4.87 -7.43 25.84
N ASN A 164 -4.01 -6.47 25.48
CA ASN A 164 -3.73 -5.29 26.27
C ASN A 164 -3.41 -4.10 25.35
N SER A 165 -4.42 -3.49 24.77
CA SER A 165 -4.30 -2.41 23.78
C SER A 165 -3.61 -1.13 24.28
N SER A 166 -3.32 -1.02 25.59
CA SER A 166 -2.52 0.08 26.13
C SER A 166 -1.00 -0.13 25.96
N MET A 167 -0.59 -1.31 25.51
CA MET A 167 0.80 -1.69 25.27
C MET A 167 1.04 -2.01 23.81
N ASN A 168 2.19 -1.63 23.28
CA ASN A 168 2.67 -2.09 21.98
C ASN A 168 3.50 -3.36 22.16
N ILE A 169 3.42 -4.25 21.15
CA ILE A 169 4.20 -5.49 21.08
C ILE A 169 4.81 -5.66 19.70
N VAL A 170 6.00 -6.24 19.65
CA VAL A 170 6.61 -6.68 18.39
C VAL A 170 5.94 -7.96 17.92
N ASN A 171 5.48 -7.94 16.68
CA ASN A 171 4.83 -9.05 16.01
C ASN A 171 5.73 -9.60 14.91
N LEU A 172 5.89 -10.92 14.85
CA LEU A 172 6.42 -11.61 13.69
C LEU A 172 5.25 -12.24 12.92
N TYR A 173 5.24 -12.08 11.62
CA TYR A 173 4.17 -12.57 10.75
C TYR A 173 4.75 -13.37 9.58
N GLN A 174 3.99 -14.35 9.08
CA GLN A 174 4.42 -15.11 7.90
C GLN A 174 4.69 -14.20 6.71
N GLY A 175 5.74 -14.52 5.94
CA GLY A 175 6.18 -13.69 4.82
C GLY A 175 7.19 -14.41 3.93
N GLY A 176 8.01 -13.63 3.23
CA GLY A 176 9.06 -14.15 2.39
C GLY A 176 8.61 -14.68 1.03
N MET A 177 7.34 -14.98 0.85
CA MET A 177 6.74 -15.47 -0.40
C MET A 177 6.36 -14.30 -1.31
N SER A 178 7.03 -14.13 -2.42
CA SER A 178 6.84 -12.94 -3.29
C SER A 178 5.54 -12.97 -4.08
N MET A 179 4.90 -14.12 -4.29
CA MET A 179 3.55 -14.22 -4.85
C MET A 179 2.43 -13.98 -3.82
N GLY A 180 2.78 -13.83 -2.53
CA GLY A 180 1.89 -13.41 -1.46
C GLY A 180 1.05 -14.52 -0.82
N ASP A 181 0.68 -15.57 -1.53
CA ASP A 181 -0.14 -16.67 -1.02
C ASP A 181 0.53 -18.02 -1.24
N ARG A 182 0.42 -18.90 -0.24
CA ARG A 182 0.96 -20.28 -0.30
C ARG A 182 0.39 -21.09 -1.46
N ASP A 183 -0.87 -20.86 -1.83
CA ASP A 183 -1.54 -21.66 -2.85
C ASP A 183 -0.94 -21.48 -4.23
N TYR A 184 -0.35 -20.31 -4.54
CA TYR A 184 0.41 -20.12 -5.77
C TYR A 184 1.60 -21.09 -5.90
N TYR A 185 2.19 -21.51 -4.79
CA TYR A 185 3.34 -22.43 -4.77
C TYR A 185 2.94 -23.88 -4.71
N LEU A 186 1.82 -24.23 -4.08
CA LEU A 186 1.46 -25.59 -3.69
C LEU A 186 0.32 -26.20 -4.50
N SER A 187 -0.60 -25.39 -5.02
CA SER A 187 -1.75 -25.91 -5.77
C SER A 187 -1.33 -26.50 -7.11
N GLU A 188 -1.89 -27.63 -7.46
CA GLU A 188 -1.64 -28.37 -8.71
C GLU A 188 -2.66 -28.06 -9.81
N ASP A 189 -3.54 -27.07 -9.62
CA ASP A 189 -4.44 -26.63 -10.69
C ASP A 189 -3.66 -25.93 -11.81
N SER A 190 -4.22 -25.99 -13.02
CA SER A 190 -3.55 -25.51 -14.23
C SER A 190 -3.29 -23.99 -14.24
N ALA A 191 -4.09 -23.20 -13.52
CA ALA A 191 -3.89 -21.74 -13.42
C ALA A 191 -2.68 -21.42 -12.55
N ASN A 192 -2.57 -22.04 -11.37
CA ASN A 192 -1.43 -21.84 -10.48
C ASN A 192 -0.12 -22.40 -11.05
N ILE A 193 -0.16 -23.50 -11.81
CA ILE A 193 1.01 -24.01 -12.54
C ILE A 193 1.53 -22.95 -13.54
N LYS A 194 0.63 -22.36 -14.34
CA LYS A 194 1.00 -21.31 -15.31
C LYS A 194 1.58 -20.06 -14.61
N ILE A 195 1.02 -19.67 -13.46
CA ILE A 195 1.53 -18.56 -12.65
C ILE A 195 2.95 -18.87 -12.15
N ARG A 196 3.20 -20.08 -11.61
CA ARG A 196 4.54 -20.51 -11.17
C ARG A 196 5.56 -20.49 -12.31
N ASP A 197 5.19 -20.94 -13.50
CA ASP A 197 6.09 -20.95 -14.65
C ASP A 197 6.40 -19.52 -15.15
N ALA A 198 5.42 -18.62 -15.10
CA ALA A 198 5.65 -17.20 -15.37
C ALA A 198 6.54 -16.55 -14.29
N TYR A 199 6.36 -16.94 -13.03
CA TYR A 199 7.16 -16.44 -11.92
C TYR A 199 8.64 -16.86 -12.03
N LYS A 200 8.93 -18.10 -12.38
CA LYS A 200 10.30 -18.57 -12.67
C LYS A 200 10.96 -17.72 -13.76
N LYS A 201 10.24 -17.47 -14.86
CA LYS A 201 10.72 -16.60 -15.95
C LYS A 201 11.01 -15.18 -15.46
N TYR A 202 10.16 -14.65 -14.59
CA TYR A 202 10.35 -13.32 -13.99
C TYR A 202 11.61 -13.27 -13.12
N ILE A 203 11.80 -14.24 -12.21
CA ILE A 203 13.01 -14.34 -11.38
C ILE A 203 14.26 -14.36 -12.26
N ASN A 204 14.29 -15.26 -13.25
CA ASN A 204 15.43 -15.40 -14.18
C ASN A 204 15.70 -14.08 -14.94
N LYS A 205 14.63 -13.41 -15.41
CA LYS A 205 14.73 -12.10 -16.08
C LYS A 205 15.36 -11.04 -15.18
N LEU A 206 14.98 -10.97 -13.91
CA LEU A 206 15.58 -10.00 -12.97
C LEU A 206 17.07 -10.23 -12.75
N PHE A 207 17.49 -11.48 -12.56
CA PHE A 207 18.92 -11.81 -12.45
C PHE A 207 19.69 -11.46 -13.72
N THR A 208 19.12 -11.75 -14.89
CA THR A 208 19.73 -11.40 -16.19
C THR A 208 19.88 -9.89 -16.34
N LEU A 209 18.86 -9.11 -15.99
CA LEU A 209 18.93 -7.63 -16.01
C LEU A 209 19.97 -7.09 -15.00
N ALA A 210 20.21 -7.82 -13.91
CA ALA A 210 21.25 -7.49 -12.94
C ALA A 210 22.67 -7.94 -13.36
N GLY A 211 22.83 -8.51 -14.58
CA GLY A 211 24.14 -8.86 -15.15
C GLY A 211 24.60 -10.29 -14.87
N TYR A 212 23.72 -11.18 -14.39
CA TYR A 212 24.05 -12.60 -14.21
C TYR A 212 24.11 -13.32 -15.57
N SER A 213 25.02 -14.30 -15.72
CA SER A 213 24.99 -15.21 -16.88
C SER A 213 23.72 -16.07 -16.84
N ALA A 214 23.33 -16.62 -18.01
CA ALA A 214 22.13 -17.47 -18.10
C ALA A 214 22.20 -18.67 -17.14
N GLU A 215 23.36 -19.29 -16.99
CA GLU A 215 23.58 -20.43 -16.09
C GLU A 215 23.42 -20.02 -14.63
N LYS A 216 24.03 -18.91 -14.21
CA LYS A 216 23.91 -18.40 -12.83
C LYS A 216 22.48 -17.96 -12.52
N ALA A 217 21.80 -17.28 -13.46
CA ALA A 217 20.41 -16.87 -13.29
C ALA A 217 19.49 -18.09 -13.13
N ALA A 218 19.72 -19.19 -13.85
CA ALA A 218 18.94 -20.43 -13.71
C ALA A 218 19.16 -21.12 -12.35
N VAL A 219 20.40 -21.12 -11.82
CA VAL A 219 20.68 -21.65 -10.47
C VAL A 219 19.99 -20.80 -9.41
N ALA A 220 20.13 -19.47 -9.48
CA ALA A 220 19.51 -18.55 -8.53
C ALA A 220 17.96 -18.61 -8.56
N GLU A 221 17.35 -18.73 -9.77
CA GLU A 221 15.92 -18.96 -9.91
C GLU A 221 15.47 -20.19 -9.13
N LYS A 222 16.17 -21.32 -9.31
CA LYS A 222 15.88 -22.57 -8.61
C LYS A 222 16.01 -22.42 -7.09
N ASN A 223 17.05 -21.75 -6.60
CA ASN A 223 17.26 -21.50 -5.17
C ASN A 223 16.14 -20.65 -4.59
N VAL A 224 15.75 -19.56 -5.25
CA VAL A 224 14.61 -18.72 -4.83
C VAL A 224 13.30 -19.53 -4.77
N MET A 225 12.99 -20.29 -5.84
CA MET A 225 11.78 -21.12 -5.89
C MET A 225 11.74 -22.18 -4.79
N ASN A 226 12.87 -22.83 -4.51
CA ASN A 226 12.97 -23.85 -3.45
C ASN A 226 12.68 -23.23 -2.08
N ILE A 227 13.28 -22.08 -1.77
CA ILE A 227 13.09 -21.39 -0.48
C ILE A 227 11.65 -20.94 -0.34
N GLU A 228 11.09 -20.22 -1.32
CA GLU A 228 9.71 -19.73 -1.23
C GLU A 228 8.68 -20.87 -1.18
N THR A 229 8.92 -21.98 -1.89
CA THR A 229 8.07 -23.17 -1.81
C THR A 229 8.17 -23.84 -0.42
N ALA A 230 9.36 -23.87 0.19
CA ALA A 230 9.52 -24.40 1.55
C ALA A 230 8.80 -23.53 2.59
N LEU A 231 8.87 -22.19 2.44
CA LEU A 231 8.10 -21.25 3.26
C LEU A 231 6.58 -21.47 3.08
N ALA A 232 6.11 -21.65 1.84
CA ALA A 232 4.70 -21.89 1.55
C ALA A 232 4.16 -23.16 2.24
N LYS A 233 4.98 -24.21 2.34
CA LYS A 233 4.58 -25.47 3.00
C LYS A 233 4.27 -25.32 4.48
N VAL A 234 4.91 -24.37 5.16
CA VAL A 234 4.71 -24.11 6.59
C VAL A 234 3.80 -22.90 6.87
N ALA A 235 3.41 -22.15 5.83
CA ALA A 235 2.54 -20.98 5.95
C ALA A 235 1.09 -21.38 6.23
N PHE A 236 0.39 -20.58 7.00
CA PHE A 236 -1.06 -20.67 7.23
C PHE A 236 -1.84 -20.33 5.96
N SER A 237 -3.01 -20.94 5.80
CA SER A 237 -3.98 -20.54 4.78
C SER A 237 -4.57 -19.16 5.09
N ARG A 238 -5.28 -18.57 4.10
CA ARG A 238 -5.99 -17.29 4.29
C ARG A 238 -7.03 -17.35 5.40
N GLU A 239 -7.71 -18.48 5.57
CA GLU A 239 -8.69 -18.69 6.63
C GLU A 239 -7.99 -18.77 8.00
N GLU A 240 -6.89 -19.48 8.09
CA GLU A 240 -6.13 -19.60 9.32
C GLU A 240 -5.54 -18.28 9.78
N THR A 241 -5.05 -17.44 8.86
CA THR A 241 -4.53 -16.11 9.20
C THR A 241 -5.59 -15.15 9.72
N ARG A 242 -6.89 -15.43 9.49
CA ARG A 242 -8.01 -14.64 10.03
C ARG A 242 -8.46 -15.08 11.42
N ASN A 243 -7.88 -16.15 11.97
CA ASN A 243 -8.24 -16.66 13.29
C ASN A 243 -7.38 -16.00 14.38
N PRO A 244 -7.89 -15.02 15.15
CA PRO A 244 -7.09 -14.27 16.13
C PRO A 244 -6.56 -15.19 17.25
N LEU A 245 -7.28 -16.26 17.60
CA LEU A 245 -6.83 -17.17 18.65
C LEU A 245 -5.63 -18.01 18.21
N LYS A 246 -5.52 -18.35 16.91
CA LYS A 246 -4.35 -19.03 16.35
C LYS A 246 -3.15 -18.12 16.20
N ASN A 247 -3.40 -16.80 16.02
CA ASN A 247 -2.37 -15.81 15.74
C ASN A 247 -1.84 -15.11 16.98
N TYR A 248 -2.41 -15.32 18.16
CA TYR A 248 -1.93 -14.75 19.40
C TYR A 248 -1.10 -15.76 20.18
N ASN A 249 0.22 -15.66 20.06
CA ASN A 249 1.20 -16.57 20.66
C ASN A 249 2.24 -15.79 21.49
N LYS A 250 1.79 -14.73 22.19
CA LYS A 250 2.66 -13.89 23.03
C LYS A 250 3.46 -14.74 24.02
N MET A 251 4.77 -14.51 24.07
CA MET A 251 5.67 -15.21 24.97
C MET A 251 6.87 -14.35 25.37
N PRO A 252 7.56 -14.69 26.50
CA PRO A 252 8.83 -14.08 26.85
C PRO A 252 9.88 -14.29 25.75
N MET A 253 10.70 -13.28 25.49
CA MET A 253 11.78 -13.34 24.52
C MET A 253 12.77 -14.48 24.79
N THR A 254 13.04 -14.77 26.08
CA THR A 254 13.88 -15.88 26.50
C THR A 254 13.34 -17.24 26.05
N ASP A 255 12.01 -17.42 26.05
CA ASP A 255 11.38 -18.68 25.67
C ASP A 255 11.26 -18.79 24.14
N PHE A 256 11.10 -17.64 23.45
CA PHE A 256 11.21 -17.56 22.00
C PHE A 256 12.60 -18.03 21.53
N LEU A 257 13.65 -17.43 22.05
CA LEU A 257 15.05 -17.75 21.68
C LEU A 257 15.45 -19.21 21.98
N LYS A 258 14.92 -19.83 23.04
CA LYS A 258 15.16 -21.25 23.32
C LYS A 258 14.60 -22.19 22.27
N GLN A 259 13.55 -21.77 21.56
CA GLN A 259 12.85 -22.56 20.55
C GLN A 259 13.40 -22.39 19.13
N MET A 260 14.27 -21.39 18.91
CA MET A 260 14.76 -20.96 17.60
C MET A 260 16.27 -21.15 17.52
N ASN A 261 16.74 -22.00 16.59
CA ASN A 261 18.16 -22.38 16.51
C ASN A 261 18.74 -22.25 15.08
N GLY A 262 17.94 -21.86 14.09
CA GLY A 262 18.33 -21.82 12.70
C GLY A 262 18.76 -20.43 12.23
N PHE A 263 17.97 -19.40 12.52
CA PHE A 263 18.23 -18.01 12.20
C PHE A 263 18.86 -17.30 13.40
N ASP A 264 19.82 -16.41 13.18
CA ASP A 264 20.44 -15.63 14.28
C ASP A 264 19.56 -14.46 14.71
N TRP A 265 18.53 -14.80 15.51
CA TRP A 265 17.58 -13.83 16.05
C TRP A 265 18.22 -12.75 16.92
N LYS A 266 19.31 -13.09 17.62
CA LYS A 266 19.98 -12.09 18.50
C LYS A 266 20.61 -10.99 17.65
N SER A 267 21.39 -11.35 16.63
CA SER A 267 21.97 -10.39 15.70
C SER A 267 20.91 -9.59 14.95
N TYR A 268 19.79 -10.23 14.58
CA TYR A 268 18.67 -9.58 13.93
C TYR A 268 18.02 -8.50 14.80
N PHE A 269 17.63 -8.83 16.04
CA PHE A 269 17.00 -7.86 16.95
C PHE A 269 17.97 -6.76 17.38
N SER A 270 19.26 -7.09 17.58
CA SER A 270 20.28 -6.09 17.86
C SER A 270 20.44 -5.08 16.72
N ALA A 271 20.45 -5.52 15.47
CA ALA A 271 20.51 -4.64 14.29
C ALA A 271 19.27 -3.73 14.13
N LEU A 272 18.14 -4.12 14.73
CA LEU A 272 16.94 -3.29 14.84
C LEU A 272 16.93 -2.34 16.06
N GLY A 273 17.90 -2.47 16.95
CA GLY A 273 17.93 -1.72 18.23
C GLY A 273 16.92 -2.25 19.26
N LEU A 274 16.56 -3.53 19.19
CA LEU A 274 15.56 -4.19 20.03
C LEU A 274 16.20 -5.15 21.06
N ASP A 275 17.42 -4.87 21.53
CA ASP A 275 18.13 -5.72 22.49
C ASP A 275 17.40 -5.89 23.84
N SER A 276 16.59 -4.90 24.22
CA SER A 276 15.85 -4.88 25.49
C SER A 276 14.43 -5.47 25.38
N LEU A 277 14.10 -6.14 24.28
CA LEU A 277 12.77 -6.71 24.07
C LEU A 277 12.50 -7.85 25.06
N ASN A 278 11.45 -7.69 25.90
CA ASN A 278 11.09 -8.68 26.92
C ASN A 278 10.09 -9.73 26.41
N GLU A 279 9.16 -9.32 25.54
CA GLU A 279 8.07 -10.14 25.04
C GLU A 279 7.92 -9.95 23.55
N ILE A 280 7.41 -10.99 22.86
CA ILE A 280 7.18 -11.00 21.42
C ILE A 280 5.90 -11.79 21.11
N ASN A 281 5.22 -11.46 20.03
CA ASN A 281 4.12 -12.25 19.49
C ASN A 281 4.47 -12.82 18.11
N PRO A 282 4.95 -14.08 18.01
CA PRO A 282 5.05 -14.77 16.72
C PRO A 282 3.66 -15.23 16.27
N ASN A 283 2.97 -14.42 15.44
CA ASN A 283 1.57 -14.64 15.07
C ASN A 283 1.30 -16.06 14.54
N GLN A 284 2.05 -16.51 13.56
CA GLN A 284 1.97 -17.89 13.06
C GLN A 284 3.19 -18.66 13.58
N LEU A 285 3.18 -19.01 14.86
CA LEU A 285 4.32 -19.71 15.50
C LEU A 285 4.81 -20.94 14.73
N PRO A 286 3.95 -21.83 14.18
CA PRO A 286 4.40 -22.94 13.35
C PRO A 286 5.17 -22.51 12.11
N PHE A 287 4.76 -21.40 11.45
CA PHE A 287 5.50 -20.84 10.33
C PHE A 287 6.87 -20.32 10.77
N ILE A 288 6.93 -19.54 11.85
CA ILE A 288 8.21 -18.98 12.34
C ILE A 288 9.20 -20.10 12.70
N LYS A 289 8.74 -21.19 13.34
CA LYS A 289 9.57 -22.37 13.62
C LYS A 289 10.04 -23.10 12.35
N GLY A 290 9.13 -23.25 11.38
CA GLY A 290 9.45 -23.90 10.10
C GLY A 290 10.44 -23.07 9.28
N MET A 291 10.28 -21.75 9.25
CA MET A 291 11.19 -20.82 8.60
C MET A 291 12.56 -20.81 9.29
N ASP A 292 12.60 -20.76 10.62
CA ASP A 292 13.84 -20.82 11.39
C ASP A 292 14.65 -22.10 11.07
N ALA A 293 14.00 -23.25 11.09
CA ALA A 293 14.61 -24.53 10.74
C ALA A 293 15.09 -24.56 9.27
N LEU A 294 14.28 -24.02 8.33
CA LEU A 294 14.66 -23.89 6.92
C LEU A 294 15.95 -23.09 6.77
N VAL A 295 16.01 -21.88 7.33
CA VAL A 295 17.17 -20.98 7.21
C VAL A 295 18.41 -21.63 7.82
N GLY A 296 18.26 -22.35 8.94
CA GLY A 296 19.36 -23.09 9.57
C GLY A 296 19.99 -24.16 8.68
N GLY A 297 19.23 -24.72 7.73
CA GLY A 297 19.66 -25.76 6.78
C GLY A 297 20.14 -25.24 5.43
N LEU A 298 19.96 -23.96 5.09
CA LEU A 298 20.37 -23.38 3.83
C LEU A 298 21.89 -23.17 3.77
N THR A 299 22.45 -23.30 2.57
CA THR A 299 23.82 -22.88 2.26
C THR A 299 23.91 -21.35 2.14
N SER A 300 25.11 -20.80 2.32
CA SER A 300 25.33 -19.37 2.11
C SER A 300 24.98 -18.93 0.68
N GLU A 301 25.19 -19.77 -0.34
CA GLU A 301 24.83 -19.48 -1.73
C GLU A 301 23.31 -19.34 -1.90
N GLU A 302 22.53 -20.28 -1.37
CA GLU A 302 21.05 -20.22 -1.42
C GLU A 302 20.51 -18.98 -0.72
N ILE A 303 21.06 -18.61 0.43
CA ILE A 303 20.68 -17.39 1.16
C ILE A 303 21.02 -16.15 0.33
N ARG A 304 22.24 -16.07 -0.23
CA ARG A 304 22.65 -14.94 -1.08
C ARG A 304 21.74 -14.78 -2.29
N ASP A 305 21.48 -15.85 -3.04
CA ASP A 305 20.59 -15.79 -4.20
C ASP A 305 19.19 -15.29 -3.85
N TYR A 306 18.65 -15.78 -2.74
CA TYR A 306 17.34 -15.34 -2.26
C TYR A 306 17.34 -13.86 -1.84
N LEU A 307 18.31 -13.40 -1.06
CA LEU A 307 18.41 -12.01 -0.64
C LEU A 307 18.69 -11.05 -1.80
N ILE A 308 19.52 -11.45 -2.77
CA ILE A 308 19.76 -10.71 -4.02
C ILE A 308 18.46 -10.58 -4.80
N PHE A 309 17.69 -11.67 -4.95
CA PHE A 309 16.38 -11.61 -5.60
C PHE A 309 15.44 -10.64 -4.87
N LYS A 310 15.34 -10.72 -3.55
CA LYS A 310 14.49 -9.81 -2.76
C LYS A 310 14.90 -8.36 -2.94
N GLN A 311 16.21 -8.06 -2.97
CA GLN A 311 16.74 -6.72 -3.22
C GLN A 311 16.34 -6.20 -4.60
N ILE A 312 16.57 -6.98 -5.66
CA ILE A 312 16.21 -6.59 -7.03
C ILE A 312 14.70 -6.43 -7.17
N ASN A 313 13.92 -7.39 -6.65
CA ASN A 313 12.46 -7.38 -6.74
C ASN A 313 11.85 -6.15 -6.05
N THR A 314 12.34 -5.77 -4.87
CA THR A 314 11.89 -4.58 -4.15
C THR A 314 12.24 -3.30 -4.92
N ALA A 315 13.45 -3.19 -5.44
CA ALA A 315 13.92 -2.02 -6.18
C ALA A 315 13.33 -1.90 -7.61
N SER A 316 12.83 -2.99 -8.20
CA SER A 316 12.48 -3.09 -9.64
C SER A 316 11.48 -2.02 -10.13
N SER A 317 10.63 -1.48 -9.26
CA SER A 317 9.70 -0.39 -9.60
C SER A 317 10.36 0.98 -9.74
N TYR A 318 11.62 1.13 -9.28
CA TYR A 318 12.35 2.38 -9.14
C TYR A 318 13.63 2.44 -9.99
N LEU A 319 13.87 1.40 -10.79
CA LEU A 319 14.99 1.26 -11.70
C LEU A 319 14.58 1.59 -13.15
N SER A 320 15.36 1.13 -14.14
CA SER A 320 15.07 1.34 -15.56
C SER A 320 13.75 0.71 -16.01
N ASP A 321 13.27 1.15 -17.18
CA ASP A 321 12.02 0.64 -17.77
C ASP A 321 12.04 -0.87 -18.00
N ASP A 322 13.19 -1.50 -18.23
CA ASP A 322 13.30 -2.95 -18.38
C ASP A 322 12.94 -3.69 -17.09
N PHE A 323 13.36 -3.19 -15.93
CA PHE A 323 12.98 -3.76 -14.63
C PHE A 323 11.50 -3.52 -14.33
N VAL A 324 11.01 -2.30 -14.57
CA VAL A 324 9.59 -1.95 -14.40
C VAL A 324 8.71 -2.82 -15.29
N GLN A 325 9.11 -3.02 -16.56
CA GLN A 325 8.37 -3.84 -17.52
C GLN A 325 8.38 -5.32 -17.11
N ALA A 326 9.55 -5.87 -16.70
CA ALA A 326 9.64 -7.24 -16.22
C ALA A 326 8.71 -7.48 -15.01
N ARG A 327 8.69 -6.53 -14.05
CA ARG A 327 7.78 -6.58 -12.92
C ARG A 327 6.32 -6.53 -13.33
N PHE A 328 5.95 -5.64 -14.26
CA PHE A 328 4.59 -5.51 -14.76
C PHE A 328 4.14 -6.76 -15.51
N ASP A 329 5.01 -7.35 -16.34
CA ASP A 329 4.67 -8.55 -17.11
C ASP A 329 4.30 -9.73 -16.20
N PHE A 330 4.86 -9.80 -14.99
CA PHE A 330 4.46 -10.80 -14.01
C PHE A 330 3.32 -10.31 -13.09
N TYR A 331 3.57 -9.32 -12.24
CA TYR A 331 2.58 -8.89 -11.22
C TYR A 331 1.35 -8.19 -11.81
N GLY A 332 1.54 -7.40 -12.85
CA GLY A 332 0.45 -6.70 -13.54
C GLY A 332 -0.36 -7.63 -14.44
N LYS A 333 0.31 -8.23 -15.43
CA LYS A 333 -0.39 -9.03 -16.44
C LYS A 333 -0.80 -10.41 -15.93
N VAL A 334 0.17 -11.20 -15.45
CA VAL A 334 -0.09 -12.61 -15.09
C VAL A 334 -0.89 -12.72 -13.80
N LEU A 335 -0.45 -12.03 -12.75
CA LEU A 335 -1.03 -12.19 -11.43
C LEU A 335 -2.30 -11.36 -11.23
N SER A 336 -2.37 -10.14 -11.78
CA SER A 336 -3.50 -9.21 -11.58
C SER A 336 -4.43 -9.07 -12.79
N GLY A 337 -4.04 -9.53 -14.00
CA GLY A 337 -4.88 -9.47 -15.19
C GLY A 337 -4.92 -8.12 -15.91
N GLN A 338 -4.04 -7.17 -15.56
CA GLN A 338 -3.90 -5.89 -16.26
C GLN A 338 -3.34 -6.11 -17.67
N GLN A 339 -3.73 -5.27 -18.64
CA GLN A 339 -3.24 -5.37 -20.01
C GLN A 339 -2.11 -4.38 -20.29
N GLU A 340 -2.14 -3.20 -19.67
CA GLU A 340 -1.18 -2.12 -19.86
C GLU A 340 -0.65 -1.58 -18.53
N LEU A 341 0.58 -1.10 -18.57
CA LEU A 341 1.21 -0.42 -17.45
C LEU A 341 0.56 0.96 -17.24
N LYS A 342 0.24 1.33 -16.01
CA LYS A 342 -0.26 2.68 -15.71
C LYS A 342 0.72 3.75 -16.22
N PRO A 343 0.23 4.91 -16.74
CA PRO A 343 1.06 6.02 -17.14
C PRO A 343 2.10 6.40 -16.08
N ARG A 344 3.29 6.81 -16.52
CA ARG A 344 4.41 7.11 -15.62
C ARG A 344 4.05 8.10 -14.51
N TRP A 345 3.30 9.16 -14.86
CA TRP A 345 2.86 10.14 -13.86
C TRP A 345 1.99 9.53 -12.74
N LYS A 346 1.11 8.57 -13.05
CA LYS A 346 0.31 7.87 -12.04
C LYS A 346 1.19 7.00 -11.14
N ARG A 347 2.22 6.38 -11.71
CA ARG A 347 3.18 5.55 -10.97
C ARG A 347 4.06 6.41 -10.06
N SER A 348 4.60 7.52 -10.58
CA SER A 348 5.38 8.48 -9.80
C SER A 348 4.56 9.08 -8.67
N LEU A 349 3.31 9.51 -8.95
CA LEU A 349 2.39 10.00 -7.93
C LEU A 349 2.14 8.96 -6.83
N SER A 350 1.92 7.70 -7.20
CA SER A 350 1.69 6.62 -6.22
C SER A 350 2.89 6.38 -5.31
N VAL A 351 4.12 6.51 -5.82
CA VAL A 351 5.34 6.42 -5.00
C VAL A 351 5.48 7.62 -4.08
N THR A 352 5.22 8.83 -4.60
CA THR A 352 5.28 10.07 -3.80
C THR A 352 4.25 10.07 -2.68
N ASP A 353 3.02 9.63 -2.97
CA ASP A 353 1.95 9.46 -1.99
C ASP A 353 2.28 8.37 -0.95
N GLY A 354 2.89 7.27 -1.38
CA GLY A 354 3.36 6.22 -0.47
C GLY A 354 4.47 6.67 0.48
N ALA A 355 5.36 7.55 0.02
CA ALA A 355 6.52 8.02 0.81
C ALA A 355 6.22 9.27 1.66
N LEU A 356 5.32 10.13 1.20
CA LEU A 356 5.03 11.46 1.76
C LEU A 356 3.52 11.69 1.91
N GLY A 357 2.76 10.62 2.20
CA GLY A 357 1.30 10.63 2.14
C GLY A 357 0.62 11.66 3.02
N GLU A 358 1.04 11.82 4.29
CA GLU A 358 0.46 12.84 5.15
C GLU A 358 0.88 14.27 4.73
N ALA A 359 2.08 14.44 4.20
CA ALA A 359 2.53 15.72 3.68
C ALA A 359 1.70 16.17 2.45
N LEU A 360 1.51 15.26 1.50
CA LEU A 360 0.65 15.50 0.34
C LEU A 360 -0.82 15.63 0.75
N GLY A 361 -1.25 14.84 1.75
CA GLY A 361 -2.58 14.90 2.35
C GLY A 361 -2.91 16.24 2.99
N GLU A 362 -1.97 16.86 3.71
CA GLU A 362 -2.13 18.19 4.29
C GLU A 362 -2.40 19.24 3.22
N MET A 363 -1.62 19.22 2.14
CA MET A 363 -1.81 20.13 0.99
C MET A 363 -3.16 19.89 0.28
N TYR A 364 -3.54 18.61 0.13
CA TYR A 364 -4.82 18.22 -0.47
C TYR A 364 -6.01 18.73 0.36
N VAL A 365 -5.96 18.53 1.68
CA VAL A 365 -7.01 18.98 2.61
C VAL A 365 -7.17 20.48 2.57
N ALA A 366 -6.06 21.24 2.58
CA ALA A 366 -6.10 22.70 2.52
C ALA A 366 -6.86 23.23 1.28
N LYS A 367 -6.84 22.49 0.17
CA LYS A 367 -7.46 22.93 -1.10
C LYS A 367 -8.82 22.27 -1.37
N TYR A 368 -8.99 20.98 -1.05
CA TYR A 368 -10.12 20.17 -1.54
C TYR A 368 -11.03 19.60 -0.45
N PHE A 369 -10.65 19.67 0.83
CA PHE A 369 -11.43 19.10 1.92
C PHE A 369 -11.68 20.12 3.05
N PRO A 370 -12.68 21.01 2.91
CA PRO A 370 -12.95 22.06 3.88
C PRO A 370 -13.40 21.48 5.24
N PRO A 371 -13.16 22.21 6.36
CA PRO A 371 -13.54 21.75 7.72
C PRO A 371 -15.00 21.35 7.87
N GLU A 372 -15.91 22.06 7.19
CA GLU A 372 -17.35 21.77 7.22
C GLU A 372 -17.67 20.36 6.68
N ALA A 373 -16.88 19.85 5.75
CA ALA A 373 -17.02 18.48 5.25
C ALA A 373 -16.67 17.46 6.35
N LYS A 374 -15.58 17.68 7.11
CA LYS A 374 -15.20 16.85 8.27
C LYS A 374 -16.31 16.88 9.33
N GLU A 375 -16.83 18.05 9.68
CA GLU A 375 -17.92 18.21 10.66
C GLU A 375 -19.19 17.47 10.25
N ARG A 376 -19.60 17.56 8.99
CA ARG A 376 -20.76 16.82 8.46
C ARG A 376 -20.58 15.31 8.56
N MET A 377 -19.37 14.80 8.26
CA MET A 377 -19.07 13.38 8.38
C MET A 377 -19.03 12.91 9.84
N LEU A 378 -18.49 13.72 10.76
CA LEU A 378 -18.53 13.43 12.21
C LEU A 378 -19.98 13.36 12.72
N LYS A 379 -20.84 14.28 12.27
CA LYS A 379 -22.28 14.25 12.60
C LYS A 379 -22.97 13.00 12.05
N LEU A 380 -22.63 12.58 10.82
CA LEU A 380 -23.13 11.34 10.24
C LEU A 380 -22.76 10.13 11.11
N VAL A 381 -21.48 10.02 11.49
CA VAL A 381 -20.98 8.92 12.33
C VAL A 381 -21.66 8.93 13.70
N GLU A 382 -21.88 10.10 14.31
CA GLU A 382 -22.59 10.18 15.59
C GLU A 382 -24.04 9.72 15.47
N ASN A 383 -24.75 10.09 14.40
CA ASN A 383 -26.10 9.58 14.15
C ASN A 383 -26.12 8.06 13.98
N LEU A 384 -25.11 7.47 13.31
CA LEU A 384 -24.98 6.02 13.22
C LEU A 384 -24.73 5.36 14.58
N ARG A 385 -23.93 5.98 15.46
CA ARG A 385 -23.70 5.50 16.84
C ARG A 385 -24.97 5.51 17.66
N ILE A 386 -25.75 6.59 17.58
CA ILE A 386 -27.05 6.73 18.26
C ILE A 386 -27.98 5.63 17.77
N SER A 387 -28.17 5.49 16.46
CA SER A 387 -29.05 4.48 15.87
C SER A 387 -28.63 3.05 16.23
N LEU A 388 -27.30 2.75 16.25
CA LEU A 388 -26.81 1.45 16.71
C LEU A 388 -27.10 1.21 18.20
N GLY A 389 -27.02 2.26 19.04
CA GLY A 389 -27.40 2.19 20.46
C GLY A 389 -28.86 1.85 20.66
N GLU A 390 -29.75 2.51 19.91
CA GLU A 390 -31.20 2.23 19.92
C GLU A 390 -31.49 0.81 19.41
N HIS A 391 -30.77 0.38 18.37
CA HIS A 391 -30.91 -0.98 17.85
C HIS A 391 -30.49 -2.04 18.89
N ILE A 392 -29.36 -1.85 19.58
CA ILE A 392 -28.92 -2.73 20.68
C ILE A 392 -30.01 -2.84 21.77
N ASP A 393 -30.66 -1.71 22.14
CA ASP A 393 -31.73 -1.71 23.14
C ASP A 393 -32.96 -2.54 22.70
N SER A 394 -33.27 -2.56 21.40
CA SER A 394 -34.41 -3.30 20.83
C SER A 394 -34.18 -4.81 20.66
N LEU A 395 -32.93 -5.33 20.74
CA LEU A 395 -32.65 -6.74 20.50
C LEU A 395 -33.25 -7.66 21.58
N GLU A 396 -34.19 -8.52 21.23
CA GLU A 396 -34.83 -9.44 22.15
C GLU A 396 -33.95 -10.59 22.61
N TRP A 397 -33.04 -11.05 21.75
CA TRP A 397 -32.10 -12.17 22.01
C TRP A 397 -30.94 -11.82 22.93
N MET A 398 -30.68 -10.54 23.17
CA MET A 398 -29.54 -10.06 23.97
C MET A 398 -29.96 -9.78 25.41
N SER A 399 -29.28 -10.35 26.40
CA SER A 399 -29.55 -10.08 27.82
C SER A 399 -29.29 -8.61 28.19
N ALA A 400 -29.92 -8.12 29.26
CA ALA A 400 -29.73 -6.75 29.74
C ALA A 400 -28.26 -6.46 30.10
N GLU A 401 -27.53 -7.42 30.68
CA GLU A 401 -26.12 -7.31 30.99
C GLU A 401 -25.27 -7.18 29.71
N THR A 402 -25.55 -8.01 28.70
CA THR A 402 -24.83 -7.96 27.40
C THR A 402 -25.12 -6.64 26.68
N LYS A 403 -26.37 -6.11 26.71
CA LYS A 403 -26.71 -4.79 26.17
C LYS A 403 -25.90 -3.69 26.84
N ALA A 404 -25.79 -3.71 28.17
CA ALA A 404 -24.99 -2.74 28.91
C ALA A 404 -23.52 -2.77 28.47
N LYS A 405 -22.91 -3.96 28.34
CA LYS A 405 -21.52 -4.12 27.83
C LYS A 405 -21.37 -3.69 26.37
N ALA A 406 -22.33 -3.99 25.51
CA ALA A 406 -22.32 -3.53 24.12
C ALA A 406 -22.38 -2.00 24.02
N LYS A 407 -23.18 -1.33 24.85
CA LYS A 407 -23.27 0.14 24.91
C LYS A 407 -21.99 0.77 25.50
N GLU A 408 -21.37 0.16 26.51
CA GLU A 408 -20.06 0.56 27.02
C GLU A 408 -19.00 0.52 25.91
N LYS A 409 -18.95 -0.57 25.13
CA LYS A 409 -18.06 -0.70 23.97
C LYS A 409 -18.34 0.34 22.89
N LEU A 410 -19.62 0.59 22.58
CA LEU A 410 -20.05 1.58 21.59
C LEU A 410 -19.59 3.01 22.00
N ALA A 411 -19.73 3.35 23.28
CA ALA A 411 -19.28 4.63 23.81
C ALA A 411 -17.76 4.82 23.76
N ALA A 412 -17.00 3.72 23.84
CA ALA A 412 -15.54 3.74 23.79
C ALA A 412 -14.94 3.84 22.37
N PHE A 413 -15.74 3.80 21.30
CA PHE A 413 -15.23 3.94 19.94
C PHE A 413 -14.61 5.32 19.72
N TYR A 414 -13.35 5.31 19.30
CA TYR A 414 -12.65 6.49 18.83
C TYR A 414 -12.87 6.67 17.33
N VAL A 415 -13.32 7.86 16.93
CA VAL A 415 -13.68 8.17 15.54
C VAL A 415 -12.54 8.94 14.86
N LYS A 416 -12.05 8.44 13.72
CA LYS A 416 -11.05 9.09 12.88
C LYS A 416 -11.65 9.35 11.51
N ILE A 417 -11.90 10.62 11.16
CA ILE A 417 -12.55 11.03 9.92
C ILE A 417 -11.74 12.12 9.22
N GLY A 418 -11.58 11.94 7.91
CA GLY A 418 -10.98 12.91 7.03
C GLY A 418 -9.46 12.96 7.17
N TYR A 419 -8.96 13.73 8.12
CA TYR A 419 -7.53 13.97 8.32
C TYR A 419 -7.20 14.03 9.82
N PRO A 420 -5.90 13.78 10.20
CA PRO A 420 -5.48 13.79 11.59
C PRO A 420 -5.51 15.21 12.17
N ASP A 421 -5.67 15.31 13.50
CA ASP A 421 -5.59 16.61 14.19
C ASP A 421 -4.15 17.14 14.30
N LYS A 422 -3.16 16.23 14.17
CA LYS A 422 -1.74 16.55 14.13
C LYS A 422 -1.11 15.78 12.97
N TRP A 423 -0.58 16.52 12.00
CA TRP A 423 0.15 15.98 10.86
C TRP A 423 1.52 15.44 11.27
N ARG A 424 2.02 14.48 10.52
CA ARG A 424 3.37 13.94 10.69
C ARG A 424 4.42 15.00 10.37
N ASP A 425 5.45 15.08 11.22
CA ASP A 425 6.60 15.93 10.97
C ASP A 425 7.61 15.21 10.07
N TYR A 426 7.80 15.73 8.87
CA TYR A 426 8.77 15.23 7.89
C TYR A 426 10.12 15.97 7.94
N SER A 427 10.40 16.78 8.95
CA SER A 427 11.67 17.53 9.05
C SER A 427 12.90 16.61 9.08
N GLY A 428 12.78 15.41 9.68
CA GLY A 428 13.82 14.41 9.73
C GLY A 428 14.10 13.65 8.41
N LEU A 429 13.19 13.73 7.42
CA LEU A 429 13.38 13.08 6.13
C LEU A 429 14.09 14.01 5.15
N THR A 430 15.10 13.51 4.43
CA THR A 430 15.76 14.24 3.35
C THR A 430 15.46 13.59 2.01
N ILE A 431 14.93 14.37 1.07
CA ILE A 431 14.83 14.00 -0.34
C ILE A 431 15.89 14.79 -1.12
N ASP A 432 16.88 14.08 -1.67
CA ASP A 432 18.02 14.66 -2.39
C ASP A 432 17.98 14.26 -3.87
N PRO A 433 17.67 15.18 -4.79
CA PRO A 433 17.60 14.89 -6.23
C PRO A 433 18.96 14.48 -6.86
N LYS A 434 20.09 14.65 -6.14
CA LYS A 434 21.41 14.19 -6.59
C LYS A 434 21.59 12.69 -6.38
N LYS A 435 20.92 12.10 -5.38
CA LYS A 435 20.87 10.66 -5.16
C LYS A 435 19.96 9.98 -6.19
N SER A 436 20.02 8.66 -6.30
CA SER A 436 19.11 7.89 -7.15
C SER A 436 17.66 7.95 -6.65
N TYR A 437 16.72 7.66 -7.54
CA TYR A 437 15.30 7.54 -7.14
C TYR A 437 15.10 6.46 -6.09
N TRP A 438 15.76 5.30 -6.27
CA TRP A 438 15.75 4.21 -5.29
C TRP A 438 16.26 4.64 -3.92
N ASP A 439 17.39 5.37 -3.84
CA ASP A 439 17.94 5.82 -2.56
C ASP A 439 16.95 6.70 -1.79
N ASN A 440 16.26 7.61 -2.48
CA ASN A 440 15.27 8.47 -1.84
C ASN A 440 14.04 7.69 -1.36
N VAL A 441 13.56 6.72 -2.12
CA VAL A 441 12.45 5.85 -1.68
C VAL A 441 12.86 4.99 -0.48
N ARG A 442 14.07 4.47 -0.48
CA ARG A 442 14.64 3.70 0.63
C ARG A 442 14.76 4.55 1.91
N GLU A 443 15.28 5.78 1.81
CA GLU A 443 15.34 6.71 2.94
C GLU A 443 13.96 7.04 3.50
N ALA A 444 12.96 7.20 2.64
CA ALA A 444 11.59 7.39 3.07
C ALA A 444 11.03 6.15 3.81
N ALA A 445 11.34 4.94 3.34
CA ALA A 445 10.93 3.71 4.02
C ALA A 445 11.61 3.55 5.41
N ILE A 446 12.88 3.97 5.55
CA ILE A 446 13.59 3.95 6.83
C ILE A 446 13.01 5.00 7.80
N PHE A 447 12.56 6.13 7.27
CA PHE A 447 11.95 7.20 8.07
C PHE A 447 10.56 6.80 8.61
N GLU A 448 9.77 6.03 7.86
CA GLU A 448 8.46 5.49 8.28
C GLU A 448 8.56 4.56 9.50
#